data_c7adb4c52e4ef7177faa8956722f12d3
#
_entry.id   c7adb4c52e4ef7177faa8956722f12d3
#
_cell.length_a   1.000
_cell.length_b   1.000
_cell.length_c   1.000
_cell.angle_alpha   90.00
_cell.angle_beta   90.00
_cell.angle_gamma   90.00
#
_symmetry.space_group_name_H-M   'P 1'
#
loop_
_entity.id
_entity.type
_entity.pdbx_description
1 polymer ?
#
loop_
_entity_poly.entity_id
_entity_poly.type
_entity_poly.pdbx_seq_one_letter_code
_entity_poly.pdbx_strand_id
1 'polypeptide(L)'
;MCIRDRLSQELESQKYLGDLSRVYNVVIISRPYQELQSASLSSIQTILFDGGRPVMLIPMNKQIDIGREVVISWNCTTESSRAVFAALPILKKANNVTILTVEKVITDGPSGEQVSELLASHGIDAKPVTISGDEKKIGDAILDFSKSVDADLIVKGAYTQSRLREIIFGGATRHLMLHSEIPIYLVN
;
A
#
# COMPACT_ATOMS: atom_id res chain seq x y z
N MET A 1 -1.03 1.28 22.02
CA MET A 1 -0.17 0.22 22.60
C MET A 1 0.61 -0.39 21.44
N CYS A 2 1.88 -0.06 21.32
CA CYS A 2 2.74 -0.57 20.24
C CYS A 2 3.33 -1.89 20.72
N ILE A 3 2.79 -3.01 20.25
CA ILE A 3 3.37 -4.33 20.55
C ILE A 3 4.57 -4.49 19.62
N ARG A 4 5.76 -4.28 20.16
CA ARG A 4 7.03 -4.60 19.49
C ARG A 4 7.33 -6.08 19.70
N ASP A 5 6.56 -6.96 19.12
CA ASP A 5 6.96 -8.36 19.07
C ASP A 5 7.70 -8.61 17.76
N ARG A 6 9.02 -8.64 17.88
CA ARG A 6 9.88 -9.14 16.83
C ARG A 6 9.86 -10.66 16.90
N LEU A 7 9.01 -11.27 16.09
CA LEU A 7 9.01 -12.72 15.95
C LEU A 7 10.30 -13.14 15.24
N SER A 8 11.27 -13.61 16.02
CA SER A 8 12.53 -14.17 15.53
C SER A 8 12.47 -15.68 15.30
N GLN A 9 11.28 -16.27 15.41
CA GLN A 9 11.07 -17.69 15.12
C GLN A 9 11.06 -17.89 13.61
N GLU A 10 11.80 -18.90 13.13
CA GLU A 10 11.60 -19.43 11.79
C GLU A 10 10.14 -19.80 11.65
N LEU A 11 9.46 -19.11 10.72
CA LEU A 11 8.05 -19.40 10.46
C LEU A 11 7.95 -20.78 9.86
N GLU A 12 7.48 -21.73 10.64
CA GLU A 12 7.40 -23.16 10.27
C GLU A 12 6.56 -23.40 9.02
N SER A 13 5.62 -22.49 8.67
CA SER A 13 4.85 -22.57 7.44
C SER A 13 4.20 -21.23 7.04
N GLN A 14 3.90 -21.07 5.75
CA GLN A 14 3.11 -19.93 5.23
C GLN A 14 1.71 -19.87 5.87
N LYS A 15 1.11 -21.02 6.16
CA LYS A 15 -0.19 -21.09 6.85
C LYS A 15 -0.13 -20.44 8.23
N TYR A 16 0.91 -20.73 9.01
CA TYR A 16 1.10 -20.13 10.33
C TYR A 16 1.23 -18.61 10.25
N LEU A 17 1.94 -18.09 9.25
CA LEU A 17 2.05 -16.66 9.00
C LEU A 17 0.67 -16.01 8.73
N GLY A 18 -0.15 -16.63 7.87
CA GLY A 18 -1.51 -16.17 7.59
C GLY A 18 -2.39 -16.18 8.83
N ASP A 19 -2.39 -17.26 9.59
CA ASP A 19 -3.20 -17.40 10.81
C ASP A 19 -2.77 -16.38 11.88
N LEU A 20 -1.46 -16.23 12.10
CA LEU A 20 -0.92 -15.29 13.10
C LEU A 20 -1.21 -13.83 12.72
N SER A 21 -1.12 -13.49 11.44
CA SER A 21 -1.33 -12.12 10.99
C SER A 21 -2.72 -11.58 11.34
N ARG A 22 -3.74 -12.44 11.50
CA ARG A 22 -5.14 -12.06 11.80
C ARG A 22 -5.33 -11.33 13.12
N VAL A 23 -4.40 -11.48 14.06
CA VAL A 23 -4.47 -10.81 15.38
C VAL A 23 -3.66 -9.51 15.45
N TYR A 24 -3.10 -9.06 14.32
CA TYR A 24 -2.35 -7.80 14.22
C TYR A 24 -3.03 -6.82 13.27
N ASN A 25 -2.86 -5.53 13.52
CA ASN A 25 -3.44 -4.47 12.67
C ASN A 25 -2.70 -4.32 11.34
N VAL A 26 -1.40 -4.56 11.35
CA VAL A 26 -0.52 -4.48 10.18
C VAL A 26 0.68 -5.39 10.37
N VAL A 27 1.15 -5.99 9.30
CA VAL A 27 2.40 -6.76 9.30
C VAL A 27 3.47 -5.95 8.57
N ILE A 28 4.60 -5.75 9.21
CA ILE A 28 5.71 -4.98 8.66
C ILE A 28 6.75 -5.94 8.09
N ILE A 29 7.11 -5.74 6.83
CA ILE A 29 8.11 -6.54 6.12
C ILE A 29 9.17 -5.60 5.55
N SER A 30 10.44 -5.90 5.78
CA SER A 30 11.53 -5.22 5.10
C SER A 30 11.54 -5.59 3.62
N ARG A 31 11.64 -4.60 2.75
CA ARG A 31 11.74 -4.84 1.30
C ARG A 31 13.07 -5.54 0.98
N PRO A 32 13.06 -6.64 0.20
CA PRO A 32 14.28 -7.30 -0.25
C PRO A 32 15.10 -6.37 -1.16
N TYR A 33 16.44 -6.42 -1.00
CA TYR A 33 17.36 -5.43 -1.60
C TYR A 33 17.61 -5.61 -3.10
N GLN A 34 17.46 -6.80 -3.68
CA GLN A 34 17.87 -7.06 -5.07
C GLN A 34 16.84 -7.73 -5.96
N GLU A 35 16.02 -8.60 -5.44
CA GLU A 35 14.91 -9.22 -6.17
C GLU A 35 13.84 -9.61 -5.16
N LEU A 36 12.56 -9.48 -5.56
CA LEU A 36 11.49 -10.11 -4.78
C LEU A 36 11.69 -11.62 -4.88
N GLN A 37 12.39 -12.19 -3.91
CA GLN A 37 12.49 -13.64 -3.81
C GLN A 37 11.07 -14.22 -3.73
N SER A 38 10.86 -15.35 -4.35
CA SER A 38 9.56 -16.04 -4.35
C SER A 38 8.97 -16.22 -2.94
N ALA A 39 9.82 -16.47 -1.95
CA ALA A 39 9.43 -16.56 -0.54
C ALA A 39 8.86 -15.26 0.03
N SER A 40 9.45 -14.09 -0.28
CA SER A 40 8.94 -12.79 0.19
C SER A 40 7.60 -12.45 -0.45
N LEU A 41 7.44 -12.74 -1.73
CA LEU A 41 6.17 -12.56 -2.44
C LEU A 41 5.08 -13.46 -1.86
N SER A 42 5.39 -14.72 -1.63
CA SER A 42 4.48 -15.69 -1.00
C SER A 42 4.03 -15.22 0.38
N SER A 43 4.95 -14.70 1.20
CA SER A 43 4.61 -14.17 2.52
C SER A 43 3.68 -12.97 2.45
N ILE A 44 3.93 -12.02 1.54
CA ILE A 44 3.07 -10.86 1.32
C ILE A 44 1.67 -11.31 0.88
N GLN A 45 1.59 -12.25 -0.06
CA GLN A 45 0.32 -12.81 -0.53
C GLN A 45 -0.45 -13.50 0.59
N THR A 46 0.23 -14.34 1.36
CA THR A 46 -0.38 -15.04 2.50
C THR A 46 -0.97 -14.07 3.52
N ILE A 47 -0.25 -13.00 3.88
CA ILE A 47 -0.75 -12.00 4.82
C ILE A 47 -1.95 -11.25 4.26
N LEU A 48 -1.87 -10.83 2.99
CA LEU A 48 -2.95 -10.07 2.34
C LEU A 48 -4.22 -10.92 2.14
N PHE A 49 -4.09 -12.16 1.69
CA PHE A 49 -5.23 -13.01 1.31
C PHE A 49 -5.71 -13.94 2.42
N ASP A 50 -4.80 -14.67 3.05
CA ASP A 50 -5.17 -15.64 4.08
C ASP A 50 -5.29 -14.97 5.46
N GLY A 51 -4.46 -13.98 5.71
CA GLY A 51 -4.51 -13.14 6.91
C GLY A 51 -5.56 -12.04 6.84
N GLY A 52 -5.86 -11.52 5.64
CA GLY A 52 -6.74 -10.38 5.44
C GLY A 52 -6.22 -9.11 6.14
N ARG A 53 -4.91 -8.95 6.21
CA ARG A 53 -4.27 -7.84 6.92
C ARG A 53 -3.41 -6.97 6.01
N PRO A 54 -3.33 -5.68 6.31
CA PRO A 54 -2.40 -4.79 5.63
C PRO A 54 -0.95 -5.23 5.78
N VAL A 55 -0.17 -5.03 4.73
CA VAL A 55 1.28 -5.19 4.75
C VAL A 55 1.93 -3.83 4.56
N MET A 56 2.84 -3.47 5.46
CA MET A 56 3.70 -2.31 5.31
C MET A 56 5.09 -2.78 4.87
N LEU A 57 5.46 -2.46 3.63
CA LEU A 57 6.80 -2.71 3.09
C LEU A 57 7.70 -1.53 3.41
N ILE A 58 8.79 -1.78 4.12
CA ILE A 58 9.74 -0.75 4.52
C ILE A 58 11.06 -0.95 3.76
N PRO A 59 11.62 0.09 3.12
CA PRO A 59 12.95 0.03 2.54
C PRO A 59 14.00 -0.28 3.61
N MET A 60 15.01 -1.08 3.24
CA MET A 60 16.12 -1.37 4.15
C MET A 60 17.02 -0.12 4.31
N ASN A 61 17.63 0.02 5.50
CA ASN A 61 18.67 1.02 5.80
C ASN A 61 18.24 2.50 5.79
N LYS A 62 16.98 2.79 5.99
CA LYS A 62 16.51 4.17 6.13
C LYS A 62 15.76 4.33 7.45
N GLN A 63 16.19 5.26 8.29
CA GLN A 63 15.38 5.71 9.41
C GLN A 63 14.36 6.69 8.84
N ILE A 64 13.08 6.34 8.89
CA ILE A 64 12.00 7.08 8.23
C ILE A 64 10.94 7.40 9.28
N ASP A 65 10.59 8.67 9.42
CA ASP A 65 9.30 9.06 9.97
C ASP A 65 8.24 8.64 8.93
N ILE A 66 7.23 7.88 9.33
CA ILE A 66 6.24 7.31 8.43
C ILE A 66 4.88 7.92 8.71
N GLY A 67 4.20 8.36 7.64
CA GLY A 67 2.81 8.77 7.68
C GLY A 67 2.59 10.25 8.02
N ARG A 68 3.57 11.10 7.73
CA ARG A 68 3.41 12.57 7.77
C ARG A 68 2.98 13.14 6.43
N GLU A 69 3.62 12.72 5.35
CA GLU A 69 3.33 13.13 3.98
C GLU A 69 2.84 11.90 3.20
N VAL A 70 1.53 11.71 3.13
CA VAL A 70 0.94 10.47 2.64
C VAL A 70 0.36 10.64 1.25
N VAL A 71 0.72 9.76 0.33
CA VAL A 71 0.11 9.65 -0.99
C VAL A 71 -0.77 8.40 -1.04
N ILE A 72 -2.05 8.57 -1.32
CA ILE A 72 -3.01 7.50 -1.57
C ILE A 72 -3.09 7.29 -3.08
N SER A 73 -2.62 6.14 -3.57
CA SER A 73 -2.79 5.76 -4.98
C SER A 73 -4.21 5.23 -5.20
N TRP A 74 -5.08 6.11 -5.72
CA TRP A 74 -6.49 5.82 -5.96
C TRP A 74 -6.75 5.40 -7.40
N ASN A 75 -7.50 4.32 -7.60
CA ASN A 75 -7.89 3.83 -8.91
C ASN A 75 -9.35 3.34 -8.98
N CYS A 76 -10.19 3.82 -8.07
CA CYS A 76 -11.63 3.53 -7.95
C CYS A 76 -12.00 2.08 -7.62
N THR A 77 -11.04 1.22 -7.29
CA THR A 77 -11.30 -0.19 -6.99
C THR A 77 -11.65 -0.44 -5.53
N THR A 78 -12.25 -1.60 -5.25
CA THR A 78 -12.57 -2.04 -3.88
C THR A 78 -11.33 -2.16 -3.02
N GLU A 79 -10.20 -2.58 -3.61
CA GLU A 79 -8.92 -2.72 -2.90
C GLU A 79 -8.35 -1.34 -2.52
N SER A 80 -8.45 -0.33 -3.42
CA SER A 80 -8.05 1.04 -3.07
C SER A 80 -8.95 1.63 -1.98
N SER A 81 -10.25 1.34 -2.01
CA SER A 81 -11.17 1.73 -0.94
C SER A 81 -10.80 1.09 0.40
N ARG A 82 -10.57 -0.24 0.42
CA ARG A 82 -10.12 -0.94 1.64
C ARG A 82 -8.80 -0.37 2.17
N ALA A 83 -7.88 0.00 1.27
CA ALA A 83 -6.61 0.61 1.66
C ALA A 83 -6.80 1.96 2.36
N VAL A 84 -7.70 2.81 1.86
CA VAL A 84 -8.06 4.08 2.51
C VAL A 84 -8.60 3.83 3.92
N PHE A 85 -9.60 2.94 4.07
CA PHE A 85 -10.19 2.66 5.38
C PHE A 85 -9.21 2.03 6.37
N ALA A 86 -8.36 1.11 5.92
CA ALA A 86 -7.35 0.49 6.77
C ALA A 86 -6.27 1.48 7.20
N ALA A 87 -5.99 2.50 6.38
CA ALA A 87 -4.99 3.53 6.66
C ALA A 87 -5.52 4.68 7.54
N LEU A 88 -6.83 4.79 7.81
CA LEU A 88 -7.41 5.90 8.60
C LEU A 88 -6.64 6.25 9.89
N PRO A 89 -6.16 5.27 10.70
CA PRO A 89 -5.39 5.60 11.92
C PRO A 89 -4.08 6.33 11.64
N ILE A 90 -3.47 6.10 10.47
CA ILE A 90 -2.26 6.77 10.01
C ILE A 90 -2.63 8.13 9.42
N LEU A 91 -3.61 8.17 8.53
CA LEU A 91 -4.06 9.38 7.83
C LEU A 91 -4.51 10.47 8.80
N LYS A 92 -5.14 10.11 9.93
CA LYS A 92 -5.54 11.07 10.99
C LYS A 92 -4.36 11.77 11.67
N LYS A 93 -3.15 11.26 11.53
CA LYS A 93 -1.93 11.82 12.12
C LYS A 93 -1.02 12.46 11.09
N ALA A 94 -1.38 12.35 9.82
CA ALA A 94 -0.62 12.92 8.73
C ALA A 94 -0.69 14.46 8.75
N ASN A 95 0.39 15.11 8.31
CA ASN A 95 0.39 16.54 8.09
C ASN A 95 -0.32 16.88 6.77
N ASN A 96 -0.03 16.08 5.73
CA ASN A 96 -0.62 16.22 4.42
C ASN A 96 -1.03 14.86 3.86
N VAL A 97 -2.19 14.81 3.24
CA VAL A 97 -2.71 13.64 2.53
C VAL A 97 -3.05 14.03 1.10
N THR A 98 -2.47 13.34 0.14
CA THR A 98 -2.78 13.52 -1.28
C THR A 98 -3.44 12.27 -1.84
N ILE A 99 -4.57 12.43 -2.52
CA ILE A 99 -5.26 11.35 -3.25
C ILE A 99 -4.82 11.45 -4.71
N LEU A 100 -3.89 10.59 -5.10
CA LEU A 100 -3.33 10.55 -6.44
C LEU A 100 -4.12 9.61 -7.33
N THR A 101 -4.69 10.15 -8.39
CA THR A 101 -5.31 9.40 -9.49
C THR A 101 -4.45 9.50 -10.74
N VAL A 102 -4.11 8.36 -11.36
CA VAL A 102 -3.42 8.32 -12.65
C VAL A 102 -4.45 8.03 -13.73
N GLU A 103 -4.61 8.95 -14.70
CA GLU A 103 -5.54 8.76 -15.83
C GLU A 103 -5.23 7.45 -16.60
N LYS A 104 -6.22 6.92 -17.33
CA LYS A 104 -6.17 5.68 -18.13
C LYS A 104 -6.10 4.37 -17.37
N VAL A 105 -6.07 4.40 -16.05
CA VAL A 105 -6.04 3.19 -15.18
C VAL A 105 -7.18 3.19 -14.19
N ILE A 106 -8.08 4.11 -14.37
CA ILE A 106 -9.26 4.27 -13.53
C ILE A 106 -10.30 3.24 -14.00
N THR A 107 -10.83 2.47 -13.07
CA THR A 107 -12.06 1.71 -13.28
C THR A 107 -13.25 2.65 -13.02
N ASP A 108 -14.42 2.32 -13.55
CA ASP A 108 -15.64 3.04 -13.18
C ASP A 108 -15.85 3.01 -11.66
N GLY A 109 -16.06 4.16 -11.07
CA GLY A 109 -16.22 4.26 -9.62
C GLY A 109 -16.05 5.68 -9.07
N PRO A 110 -16.00 5.80 -7.73
CA PRO A 110 -15.90 7.10 -7.07
C PRO A 110 -14.60 7.84 -7.41
N SER A 111 -14.71 9.14 -7.67
CA SER A 111 -13.56 9.99 -7.98
C SER A 111 -12.69 10.29 -6.74
N GLY A 112 -11.50 10.85 -6.97
CA GLY A 112 -10.62 11.31 -5.89
C GLY A 112 -11.26 12.39 -5.01
N GLU A 113 -12.11 13.26 -5.61
CA GLU A 113 -12.87 14.28 -4.90
C GLU A 113 -13.87 13.65 -3.92
N GLN A 114 -14.60 12.63 -4.34
CA GLN A 114 -15.53 11.90 -3.46
C GLN A 114 -14.78 11.19 -2.31
N VAL A 115 -13.57 10.71 -2.54
CA VAL A 115 -12.73 10.17 -1.46
C VAL A 115 -12.25 11.28 -0.53
N SER A 116 -11.94 12.47 -1.05
CA SER A 116 -11.60 13.64 -0.24
C SER A 116 -12.76 14.04 0.68
N GLU A 117 -13.99 14.08 0.16
CA GLU A 117 -15.19 14.34 0.95
C GLU A 117 -15.40 13.29 2.06
N LEU A 118 -15.20 12.01 1.73
CA LEU A 118 -15.23 10.93 2.72
C LEU A 118 -14.19 11.15 3.82
N LEU A 119 -12.94 11.45 3.46
CA LEU A 119 -11.86 11.68 4.41
C LEU A 119 -12.12 12.93 5.27
N ALA A 120 -12.72 13.99 4.70
CA ALA A 120 -13.14 15.17 5.44
C ALA A 120 -14.17 14.82 6.54
N SER A 121 -15.09 13.89 6.30
CA SER A 121 -16.03 13.40 7.32
C SER A 121 -15.33 12.68 8.49
N HIS A 122 -14.11 12.19 8.29
CA HIS A 122 -13.23 11.62 9.31
C HIS A 122 -12.27 12.62 9.96
N GLY A 123 -12.39 13.92 9.59
CA GLY A 123 -11.52 14.99 10.08
C GLY A 123 -10.12 15.00 9.41
N ILE A 124 -10.01 14.45 8.20
CA ILE A 124 -8.77 14.37 7.43
C ILE A 124 -8.91 15.29 6.22
N ASP A 125 -8.07 16.33 6.14
CA ASP A 125 -7.97 17.17 4.95
C ASP A 125 -7.09 16.46 3.91
N ALA A 126 -7.68 16.06 2.79
CA ALA A 126 -7.01 15.31 1.75
C ALA A 126 -7.20 15.98 0.39
N LYS A 127 -6.10 16.21 -0.32
CA LYS A 127 -6.08 16.91 -1.60
C LYS A 127 -6.16 15.94 -2.77
N PRO A 128 -7.21 15.96 -3.59
CA PRO A 128 -7.27 15.16 -4.81
C PRO A 128 -6.36 15.76 -5.89
N VAL A 129 -5.58 14.91 -6.55
CA VAL A 129 -4.70 15.26 -7.66
C VAL A 129 -4.81 14.20 -8.74
N THR A 130 -5.04 14.64 -9.98
CA THR A 130 -5.05 13.76 -11.15
C THR A 130 -3.86 14.07 -12.03
N ILE A 131 -3.11 13.04 -12.42
CA ILE A 131 -1.99 13.17 -13.35
C ILE A 131 -2.22 12.31 -14.59
N SER A 132 -1.69 12.77 -15.71
CA SER A 132 -1.65 11.94 -16.93
C SER A 132 -0.63 10.81 -16.77
N GLY A 133 -0.98 9.62 -17.24
CA GLY A 133 -0.11 8.45 -17.18
C GLY A 133 -0.13 7.60 -18.41
N ASP A 134 0.96 6.89 -18.67
CA ASP A 134 1.02 5.79 -19.62
C ASP A 134 0.73 4.49 -18.86
N GLU A 135 -0.19 3.67 -19.34
CA GLU A 135 -0.57 2.39 -18.72
C GLU A 135 0.65 1.50 -18.40
N LYS A 136 1.70 1.58 -19.22
CA LYS A 136 2.94 0.80 -19.03
C LYS A 136 3.86 1.36 -17.94
N LYS A 137 3.63 2.60 -17.50
CA LYS A 137 4.51 3.34 -16.57
C LYS A 137 3.80 3.88 -15.33
N ILE A 138 2.68 3.30 -14.96
CA ILE A 138 1.89 3.77 -13.80
C ILE A 138 2.71 3.76 -12.51
N GLY A 139 3.50 2.69 -12.31
CA GLY A 139 4.36 2.58 -11.15
C GLY A 139 5.38 3.71 -11.06
N ASP A 140 6.00 4.08 -12.19
CA ASP A 140 6.92 5.21 -12.28
C ASP A 140 6.20 6.52 -11.97
N ALA A 141 5.03 6.75 -12.58
CA ALA A 141 4.25 7.97 -12.36
C ALA A 141 3.87 8.17 -10.89
N ILE A 142 3.48 7.08 -10.19
CA ILE A 142 3.19 7.13 -8.75
C ILE A 142 4.46 7.47 -7.95
N LEU A 143 5.60 6.83 -8.27
CA LEU A 143 6.86 7.07 -7.57
C LEU A 143 7.38 8.49 -7.78
N ASP A 144 7.37 8.97 -9.03
CA ASP A 144 7.85 10.30 -9.38
C ASP A 144 6.98 11.38 -8.71
N PHE A 145 5.66 11.22 -8.76
CA PHE A 145 4.77 12.12 -8.03
C PHE A 145 5.03 12.08 -6.52
N SER A 146 5.11 10.88 -5.92
CA SER A 146 5.34 10.74 -4.49
C SER A 146 6.66 11.35 -4.04
N LYS A 147 7.71 11.23 -4.86
CA LYS A 147 8.99 11.92 -4.61
C LYS A 147 8.87 13.44 -4.73
N SER A 148 8.10 13.95 -5.69
CA SER A 148 7.93 15.40 -5.91
C SER A 148 7.21 16.12 -4.76
N VAL A 149 6.48 15.37 -3.93
CA VAL A 149 5.78 15.90 -2.74
C VAL A 149 6.44 15.44 -1.43
N ASP A 150 7.67 14.91 -1.50
CA ASP A 150 8.42 14.39 -0.35
C ASP A 150 7.61 13.38 0.49
N ALA A 151 6.80 12.55 -0.16
CA ALA A 151 5.98 11.56 0.51
C ALA A 151 6.82 10.56 1.32
N ASP A 152 6.39 10.25 2.53
CA ASP A 152 6.99 9.27 3.42
C ASP A 152 6.18 7.97 3.55
N LEU A 153 5.01 7.93 2.91
CA LEU A 153 4.16 6.74 2.82
C LEU A 153 3.31 6.75 1.55
N ILE A 154 3.27 5.62 0.86
CA ILE A 154 2.31 5.36 -0.22
C ILE A 154 1.28 4.34 0.27
N VAL A 155 0.00 4.72 0.26
CA VAL A 155 -1.13 3.83 0.54
C VAL A 155 -1.71 3.33 -0.78
N LYS A 156 -1.83 2.02 -0.94
CA LYS A 156 -2.26 1.43 -2.21
C LYS A 156 -3.05 0.14 -2.03
N GLY A 157 -4.13 -0.01 -2.81
CA GLY A 157 -4.78 -1.30 -3.04
C GLY A 157 -3.89 -2.25 -3.86
N ALA A 158 -3.91 -3.51 -3.53
CA ALA A 158 -3.14 -4.54 -4.21
C ALA A 158 -4.07 -5.59 -4.83
N TYR A 159 -3.69 -6.14 -5.99
CA TYR A 159 -4.37 -7.27 -6.64
C TYR A 159 -5.77 -7.00 -7.22
N THR A 160 -5.94 -5.93 -7.91
CA THR A 160 -7.22 -5.45 -8.44
C THR A 160 -7.91 -6.40 -9.45
N GLN A 161 -7.25 -7.38 -10.05
CA GLN A 161 -7.78 -8.11 -11.20
C GLN A 161 -7.66 -9.63 -11.19
N SER A 162 -7.25 -10.30 -10.14
CA SER A 162 -7.19 -11.76 -10.21
C SER A 162 -7.88 -12.48 -9.07
N ARG A 163 -9.03 -13.08 -9.39
CA ARG A 163 -9.58 -14.21 -8.65
C ARG A 163 -8.71 -15.48 -8.79
N LEU A 164 -7.61 -15.41 -9.52
CA LEU A 164 -6.66 -16.50 -9.72
C LEU A 164 -5.44 -16.24 -8.86
N ARG A 165 -5.28 -17.03 -7.82
CA ARG A 165 -4.15 -17.06 -6.88
C ARG A 165 -2.77 -17.25 -7.56
N GLU A 166 -2.73 -17.48 -8.86
CA GLU A 166 -1.52 -17.82 -9.61
C GLU A 166 -0.90 -16.67 -10.40
N ILE A 167 -1.56 -15.52 -10.52
CA ILE A 167 -1.06 -14.43 -11.35
C ILE A 167 -0.78 -13.18 -10.49
N ILE A 168 0.45 -13.13 -9.98
CA ILE A 168 1.39 -12.02 -10.04
C ILE A 168 0.79 -10.62 -9.90
N PHE A 169 1.29 -9.89 -8.89
CA PHE A 169 1.11 -8.45 -8.68
C PHE A 169 0.90 -7.70 -10.00
N GLY A 170 -0.18 -6.93 -10.11
CA GLY A 170 -0.37 -6.04 -11.26
C GLY A 170 0.87 -5.17 -11.47
N GLY A 171 1.18 -4.84 -12.71
CA GLY A 171 2.44 -4.19 -13.10
C GLY A 171 2.84 -3.03 -12.19
N ALA A 172 1.91 -2.14 -11.84
CA ALA A 172 2.17 -1.00 -10.96
C ALA A 172 2.52 -1.42 -9.52
N THR A 173 1.79 -2.37 -8.92
CA THR A 173 2.07 -2.84 -7.53
C THR A 173 3.43 -3.52 -7.46
N ARG A 174 3.73 -4.40 -8.45
CA ARG A 174 5.04 -5.06 -8.52
C ARG A 174 6.17 -4.05 -8.71
N HIS A 175 5.98 -3.08 -9.58
CA HIS A 175 6.96 -2.02 -9.82
C HIS A 175 7.25 -1.23 -8.53
N LEU A 176 6.23 -0.79 -7.82
CA LEU A 176 6.39 -0.10 -6.53
C LEU A 176 7.15 -0.97 -5.52
N MET A 177 6.79 -2.24 -5.39
CA MET A 177 7.44 -3.16 -4.46
C MET A 177 8.92 -3.37 -4.76
N LEU A 178 9.32 -3.30 -6.05
CA LEU A 178 10.71 -3.47 -6.47
C LEU A 178 11.53 -2.18 -6.37
N HIS A 179 10.92 -1.03 -6.65
CA HIS A 179 11.66 0.21 -6.90
C HIS A 179 11.40 1.33 -5.88
N SER A 180 10.35 1.21 -5.03
CA SER A 180 10.05 2.27 -4.10
C SER A 180 11.11 2.41 -3.00
N GLU A 181 11.62 3.60 -2.80
CA GLU A 181 12.39 4.01 -1.62
C GLU A 181 11.49 4.58 -0.51
N ILE A 182 10.21 4.73 -0.80
CA ILE A 182 9.18 5.19 0.12
C ILE A 182 8.46 3.94 0.67
N PRO A 183 8.17 3.87 1.98
CA PRO A 183 7.32 2.83 2.56
C PRO A 183 6.00 2.70 1.82
N ILE A 184 5.51 1.46 1.67
CA ILE A 184 4.25 1.18 0.98
C ILE A 184 3.32 0.44 1.93
N TYR A 185 2.10 0.96 2.10
CA TYR A 185 1.01 0.31 2.84
C TYR A 185 0.07 -0.35 1.85
N LEU A 186 0.12 -1.68 1.77
CA LEU A 186 -0.65 -2.50 0.85
C LEU A 186 -1.85 -3.14 1.53
N VAL A 187 -3.00 -3.13 0.85
CA VAL A 187 -4.24 -3.79 1.29
C VAL A 187 -4.92 -4.49 0.11
N ASN A 188 -5.48 -5.65 0.36
CA ASN A 188 -6.31 -6.37 -0.61
C ASN A 188 -7.79 -6.29 -0.23
#